data_02121dd412739dcf086a3f02ec96ecfd
#
_entry.id   02121dd412739dcf086a3f02ec96ecfd
#
_cell.length_a   1.000
_cell.length_b   1.000
_cell.length_c   1.000
_cell.angle_alpha   90.00
_cell.angle_beta   90.00
_cell.angle_gamma   90.00
#
_symmetry.space_group_name_H-M   'P 1'
#
loop_
_entity.id
_entity.type
_entity.pdbx_description
1 polymer ?
#
loop_
_entity_poly.entity_id
_entity_poly.type
_entity_poly.pdbx_seq_one_letter_code
_entity_poly.pdbx_strand_id
1 'polypeptide(L)'
;MWHSPASGGGGGTLGRRHLTLTPQHCKRVLLIGNSRWHWGERDAFGMHFHHGSPDLTRLDGELGGWAAVGAVPAQLTSAALERRITLRDVPLAGCPPWLGVDRAIGAWAGWTRSLDLSLDLSSGLLLVDAGTVLSITVLSPGGEFVGGQLIPGYRLQLVAMTQGTEALPEMVFAAPEQERFPKDTVAAMRRGVLQAMVSVVQDAQKACGGVLWLCGGDAELLATELRSSSPQLQLDPELQLRGLFDLLDASD
;
A
#
# COMPACT_ATOMS: atom_id res chain seq x y z
N MET A 1 -54.59 62.58 14.65
CA MET A 1 -53.67 63.45 15.45
C MET A 1 -52.42 62.69 15.70
N TRP A 2 -51.35 63.18 15.09
CA TRP A 2 -49.96 63.22 15.54
C TRP A 2 -49.17 61.93 15.46
N HIS A 3 -48.04 61.74 14.97
CA HIS A 3 -46.98 62.42 14.16
C HIS A 3 -45.95 61.35 13.88
N SER A 4 -45.47 61.19 12.66
CA SER A 4 -44.13 60.66 12.36
C SER A 4 -43.09 61.67 12.86
N PRO A 5 -41.81 61.17 13.06
CA PRO A 5 -40.78 61.39 12.06
C PRO A 5 -39.83 60.16 11.90
N ALA A 6 -39.48 59.89 10.78
CA ALA A 6 -38.35 60.01 9.87
C ALA A 6 -36.94 59.56 10.37
N SER A 7 -36.36 58.72 9.52
CA SER A 7 -34.98 58.71 9.04
C SER A 7 -33.84 58.16 9.94
N GLY A 8 -33.14 57.29 9.38
CA GLY A 8 -31.80 56.88 9.82
C GLY A 8 -31.28 55.65 9.05
N GLY A 9 -30.72 55.91 7.88
CA GLY A 9 -30.05 54.88 7.07
C GLY A 9 -28.78 54.38 7.73
N GLY A 10 -28.51 53.13 7.55
CA GLY A 10 -27.26 52.50 7.94
C GLY A 10 -27.09 51.22 7.12
N GLY A 11 -26.64 51.40 5.88
CA GLY A 11 -26.21 50.28 5.04
C GLY A 11 -24.98 49.61 5.64
N GLY A 12 -25.18 48.53 6.36
CA GLY A 12 -24.14 47.62 6.78
C GLY A 12 -23.86 46.64 5.65
N THR A 13 -22.88 46.94 4.81
CA THR A 13 -22.25 45.98 3.90
C THR A 13 -21.74 44.83 4.73
N LEU A 14 -22.38 43.65 4.63
CA LEU A 14 -21.85 42.37 5.08
C LEU A 14 -20.59 42.10 4.29
N GLY A 15 -19.46 42.45 4.90
CA GLY A 15 -18.14 42.05 4.41
C GLY A 15 -18.08 40.54 4.32
N ARG A 16 -18.03 40.03 3.09
CA ARG A 16 -17.61 38.65 2.83
C ARG A 16 -16.27 38.49 3.49
N ARG A 17 -16.22 37.76 4.60
CA ARG A 17 -14.97 37.20 5.12
C ARG A 17 -14.45 36.26 4.04
N HIS A 18 -13.47 36.72 3.29
CA HIS A 18 -12.57 35.81 2.56
C HIS A 18 -11.93 34.95 3.63
N LEU A 19 -12.40 33.71 3.74
CA LEU A 19 -11.64 32.65 4.36
C LEU A 19 -10.41 32.45 3.47
N THR A 20 -9.30 33.05 3.83
CA THR A 20 -7.98 32.67 3.37
C THR A 20 -7.77 31.27 3.92
N LEU A 21 -8.04 30.26 3.07
CA LEU A 21 -7.58 28.90 3.29
C LEU A 21 -6.06 29.00 3.35
N THR A 22 -5.50 28.91 4.55
CA THR A 22 -4.09 28.61 4.74
C THR A 22 -3.79 27.39 3.88
N PRO A 23 -2.73 27.37 3.06
CA PRO A 23 -2.35 26.17 2.32
C PRO A 23 -2.21 25.03 3.34
N GLN A 24 -3.12 24.05 3.32
CA GLN A 24 -2.91 22.82 4.04
C GLN A 24 -1.62 22.26 3.46
N HIS A 25 -0.59 22.15 4.28
CA HIS A 25 0.70 21.63 3.88
C HIS A 25 0.48 20.26 3.25
N CYS A 26 0.86 20.13 1.98
CA CYS A 26 0.83 18.86 1.28
C CYS A 26 1.75 17.91 2.04
N LYS A 27 1.16 16.91 2.71
CA LYS A 27 1.96 15.86 3.36
C LYS A 27 2.42 14.90 2.28
N ARG A 28 3.73 14.66 2.21
CA ARG A 28 4.34 13.70 1.28
C ARG A 28 4.98 12.57 2.06
N VAL A 29 4.79 11.34 1.58
CA VAL A 29 5.42 10.14 2.14
C VAL A 29 6.16 9.38 1.05
N LEU A 30 7.21 8.66 1.45
CA LEU A 30 8.02 7.84 0.55
C LEU A 30 8.26 6.47 1.17
N LEU A 31 7.93 5.42 0.43
CA LEU A 31 8.36 4.06 0.71
C LEU A 31 9.41 3.63 -0.32
N ILE A 32 10.64 3.45 0.11
CA ILE A 32 11.75 2.98 -0.71
C ILE A 32 11.74 1.46 -0.72
N GLY A 33 11.24 0.88 -1.81
CA GLY A 33 11.26 -0.56 -2.06
C GLY A 33 12.60 -1.02 -2.66
N ASN A 34 12.73 -2.32 -2.90
CA ASN A 34 13.95 -2.92 -3.47
C ASN A 34 14.15 -2.55 -4.95
N SER A 35 13.10 -2.38 -5.72
CA SER A 35 13.16 -2.11 -7.16
C SER A 35 12.44 -0.84 -7.59
N ARG A 36 11.57 -0.30 -6.76
CA ARG A 36 10.77 0.89 -7.04
C ARG A 36 10.68 1.77 -5.82
N TRP A 37 10.43 3.06 -6.06
CA TRP A 37 10.03 4.02 -5.05
C TRP A 37 8.53 4.28 -5.17
N HIS A 38 7.88 4.33 -4.02
CA HIS A 38 6.43 4.52 -3.91
C HIS A 38 6.18 5.82 -3.15
N TRP A 39 5.51 6.76 -3.81
CA TRP A 39 5.22 8.08 -3.30
C TRP A 39 3.74 8.21 -2.99
N GLY A 40 3.43 8.81 -1.85
CA GLY A 40 2.10 9.29 -1.52
C GLY A 40 2.14 10.79 -1.31
N GLU A 41 1.16 11.51 -1.84
CA GLU A 41 0.95 12.94 -1.65
C GLU A 41 -0.50 13.15 -1.20
N ARG A 42 -0.70 13.94 -0.16
CA ARG A 42 -2.04 14.23 0.36
C ARG A 42 -2.23 15.74 0.42
N ASP A 43 -3.23 16.23 -0.28
CA ASP A 43 -3.62 17.62 -0.34
C ASP A 43 -5.13 17.82 -0.05
N ALA A 44 -5.66 19.01 -0.33
CA ALA A 44 -7.07 19.33 -0.14
C ALA A 44 -8.04 18.54 -1.06
N PHE A 45 -7.53 17.93 -2.13
CA PHE A 45 -8.30 17.17 -3.11
C PHE A 45 -8.25 15.66 -2.86
N GLY A 46 -7.35 15.19 -1.99
CA GLY A 46 -7.24 13.78 -1.62
C GLY A 46 -5.83 13.25 -1.60
N MET A 47 -5.72 11.93 -1.75
CA MET A 47 -4.45 11.20 -1.80
C MET A 47 -4.11 10.83 -3.24
N HIS A 48 -2.88 11.09 -3.63
CA HIS A 48 -2.31 10.76 -4.93
C HIS A 48 -1.11 9.84 -4.74
N PHE A 49 -1.01 8.80 -5.56
CA PHE A 49 0.05 7.81 -5.46
C PHE A 49 0.83 7.69 -6.76
N HIS A 50 2.12 7.50 -6.64
CA HIS A 50 3.02 7.33 -7.78
C HIS A 50 4.07 6.26 -7.48
N HIS A 51 4.29 5.37 -8.44
CA HIS A 51 5.26 4.27 -8.33
C HIS A 51 6.19 4.29 -9.52
N GLY A 52 7.48 4.30 -9.28
CA GLY A 52 8.46 4.39 -10.36
C GLY A 52 9.84 3.88 -9.98
N SER A 53 10.75 3.93 -10.93
CA SER A 53 12.18 3.77 -10.67
C SER A 53 12.66 4.85 -9.69
N PRO A 54 13.76 4.63 -8.95
CA PRO A 54 14.36 5.64 -8.11
C PRO A 54 14.56 6.95 -8.87
N ASP A 55 13.97 8.04 -8.36
CA ASP A 55 14.06 9.38 -8.94
C ASP A 55 14.50 10.38 -7.88
N LEU A 56 15.78 10.75 -7.91
CA LEU A 56 16.38 11.67 -6.95
C LEU A 56 15.83 13.10 -7.07
N THR A 57 15.32 13.50 -8.24
CA THR A 57 14.75 14.83 -8.44
C THR A 57 13.46 15.03 -7.65
N ARG A 58 12.75 13.96 -7.33
CA ARG A 58 11.56 14.00 -6.49
C ARG A 58 11.87 14.10 -4.98
N LEU A 59 13.14 14.01 -4.58
CA LEU A 59 13.53 14.25 -3.19
C LEU A 59 13.56 15.74 -2.83
N ASP A 60 13.48 16.62 -3.83
CA ASP A 60 13.33 18.04 -3.61
C ASP A 60 11.97 18.32 -2.95
N GLY A 61 12.00 19.05 -1.86
CA GLY A 61 10.82 19.36 -1.05
C GLY A 61 10.76 18.60 0.27
N GLU A 62 9.76 18.93 1.06
CA GLU A 62 9.59 18.40 2.40
C GLU A 62 8.94 17.02 2.37
N LEU A 63 9.58 16.03 3.02
CA LEU A 63 8.98 14.73 3.32
C LEU A 63 8.36 14.79 4.71
N GLY A 64 7.08 14.43 4.82
CA GLY A 64 6.39 14.26 6.11
C GLY A 64 6.89 13.01 6.84
N GLY A 65 7.17 11.93 6.10
CA GLY A 65 7.74 10.69 6.62
C GLY A 65 8.16 9.75 5.50
N TRP A 66 9.07 8.82 5.82
CA TRP A 66 9.51 7.82 4.86
C TRP A 66 10.00 6.54 5.53
N ALA A 67 9.90 5.43 4.79
CA ALA A 67 10.41 4.13 5.21
C ALA A 67 11.21 3.49 4.07
N ALA A 68 12.11 2.56 4.40
CA ALA A 68 12.92 1.88 3.39
C ALA A 68 13.19 0.43 3.76
N VAL A 69 13.07 -0.45 2.74
CA VAL A 69 13.61 -1.81 2.72
C VAL A 69 14.70 -1.95 1.67
N GLY A 70 14.76 -1.05 0.68
CA GLY A 70 15.82 -0.93 -0.30
C GLY A 70 16.97 0.00 0.14
N ALA A 71 17.89 0.26 -0.78
CA ALA A 71 19.02 1.14 -0.55
C ALA A 71 18.57 2.59 -0.34
N VAL A 72 19.02 3.19 0.76
CA VAL A 72 18.72 4.58 1.10
C VAL A 72 19.64 5.51 0.32
N PRO A 73 19.11 6.48 -0.45
CA PRO A 73 19.94 7.43 -1.19
C PRO A 73 20.68 8.40 -0.27
N ALA A 74 21.94 8.67 -0.60
CA ALA A 74 22.78 9.60 0.17
C ALA A 74 22.30 11.06 0.07
N GLN A 75 21.43 11.37 -0.86
CA GLN A 75 20.89 12.71 -1.13
C GLN A 75 19.76 13.12 -0.17
N LEU A 76 19.29 12.23 0.70
CA LEU A 76 18.31 12.61 1.72
C LEU A 76 18.92 13.66 2.66
N THR A 77 18.19 14.75 2.85
CA THR A 77 18.61 15.84 3.75
C THR A 77 18.59 15.38 5.21
N SER A 78 19.33 16.09 6.08
CA SER A 78 19.31 15.80 7.52
C SER A 78 17.88 15.85 8.10
N ALA A 79 17.09 16.84 7.70
CA ALA A 79 15.69 16.95 8.12
C ALA A 79 14.82 15.77 7.65
N ALA A 80 15.07 15.25 6.44
CA ALA A 80 14.37 14.05 5.97
C ALA A 80 14.80 12.82 6.77
N LEU A 81 16.09 12.70 7.14
CA LEU A 81 16.60 11.56 7.91
C LEU A 81 15.92 11.46 9.31
N GLU A 82 15.60 12.58 9.94
CA GLU A 82 14.89 12.62 11.23
C GLU A 82 13.45 12.13 11.14
N ARG A 83 12.85 12.13 9.94
CA ARG A 83 11.48 11.69 9.67
C ARG A 83 11.39 10.24 9.17
N ARG A 84 12.45 9.46 9.39
CA ARG A 84 12.47 8.06 9.01
C ARG A 84 11.59 7.23 9.93
N ILE A 85 10.62 6.55 9.34
CA ILE A 85 9.81 5.55 10.02
C ILE A 85 10.54 4.21 9.93
N THR A 86 10.76 3.61 11.08
CA THR A 86 11.43 2.32 11.26
C THR A 86 10.45 1.28 11.78
N LEU A 87 10.87 0.03 11.86
CA LEU A 87 10.03 -1.04 12.43
C LEU A 87 9.56 -0.72 13.87
N ARG A 88 10.34 0.04 14.64
CA ARG A 88 10.01 0.40 16.04
C ARG A 88 8.89 1.42 16.14
N ASP A 89 8.65 2.18 15.07
CA ASP A 89 7.63 3.22 15.02
C ASP A 89 6.28 2.66 14.58
N VAL A 90 6.24 1.39 14.12
CA VAL A 90 4.99 0.72 13.73
C VAL A 90 4.41 0.04 14.96
N PRO A 91 3.16 0.37 15.36
CA PRO A 91 2.53 -0.21 16.56
C PRO A 91 1.99 -1.62 16.27
N LEU A 92 2.88 -2.54 15.90
CA LEU A 92 2.60 -3.94 15.60
C LEU A 92 3.45 -4.82 16.53
N ALA A 93 2.79 -5.55 17.41
CA ALA A 93 3.46 -6.44 18.36
C ALA A 93 4.01 -7.72 17.69
N GLY A 94 4.98 -8.36 18.34
CA GLY A 94 5.54 -9.64 17.91
C GLY A 94 6.53 -9.55 16.73
N CYS A 95 6.86 -8.36 16.24
CA CYS A 95 7.76 -8.18 15.12
C CYS A 95 9.21 -8.54 15.46
N PRO A 96 9.83 -9.51 14.74
CA PRO A 96 11.25 -9.75 14.90
C PRO A 96 12.06 -8.60 14.25
N PRO A 97 13.30 -8.32 14.74
CA PRO A 97 14.07 -7.15 14.31
C PRO A 97 14.47 -7.15 12.82
N TRP A 98 14.36 -8.27 12.15
CA TRP A 98 14.64 -8.43 10.72
C TRP A 98 13.42 -8.28 9.82
N LEU A 99 12.22 -8.08 10.37
CA LEU A 99 11.01 -7.88 9.57
C LEU A 99 11.13 -6.59 8.75
N GLY A 100 10.82 -6.65 7.47
CA GLY A 100 10.75 -5.47 6.61
C GLY A 100 9.70 -4.48 7.13
N VAL A 101 10.07 -3.20 7.21
CA VAL A 101 9.18 -2.15 7.70
C VAL A 101 7.93 -2.00 6.84
N ASP A 102 8.04 -2.22 5.53
CA ASP A 102 6.93 -2.24 4.57
C ASP A 102 5.86 -3.28 4.94
N ARG A 103 6.30 -4.49 5.29
CA ARG A 103 5.42 -5.58 5.73
C ARG A 103 4.72 -5.24 7.05
N ALA A 104 5.46 -4.65 7.99
CA ALA A 104 4.90 -4.23 9.27
C ALA A 104 3.85 -3.12 9.10
N ILE A 105 4.15 -2.09 8.28
CA ILE A 105 3.23 -0.99 7.97
C ILE A 105 1.97 -1.53 7.29
N GLY A 106 2.12 -2.38 6.27
CA GLY A 106 0.98 -2.96 5.56
C GLY A 106 0.09 -3.82 6.47
N ALA A 107 0.70 -4.68 7.31
CA ALA A 107 -0.04 -5.54 8.23
C ALA A 107 -0.77 -4.74 9.31
N TRP A 108 -0.12 -3.73 9.90
CA TRP A 108 -0.75 -2.82 10.84
C TRP A 108 -1.89 -2.03 10.20
N ALA A 109 -1.69 -1.48 9.00
CA ALA A 109 -2.72 -0.74 8.29
C ALA A 109 -3.92 -1.62 7.92
N GLY A 110 -3.69 -2.85 7.46
CA GLY A 110 -4.76 -3.82 7.20
C GLY A 110 -5.53 -4.18 8.46
N TRP A 111 -4.84 -4.36 9.58
CA TRP A 111 -5.45 -4.62 10.88
C TRP A 111 -6.34 -3.45 11.34
N THR A 112 -5.81 -2.23 11.35
CA THR A 112 -6.53 -1.03 11.77
C THR A 112 -7.78 -0.80 10.92
N ARG A 113 -7.64 -0.90 9.58
CA ARG A 113 -8.77 -0.78 8.67
C ARG A 113 -9.81 -1.89 8.83
N SER A 114 -9.37 -3.09 9.20
CA SER A 114 -10.32 -4.18 9.49
C SER A 114 -11.17 -3.88 10.72
N LEU A 115 -10.60 -3.24 11.74
CA LEU A 115 -11.34 -2.74 12.91
C LEU A 115 -12.33 -1.64 12.52
N ASP A 116 -11.90 -0.66 11.72
CA ASP A 116 -12.76 0.45 11.24
C ASP A 116 -13.94 -0.07 10.40
N LEU A 117 -13.71 -1.10 9.60
CA LEU A 117 -14.73 -1.76 8.77
C LEU A 117 -15.56 -2.79 9.55
N SER A 118 -15.28 -3.01 10.83
CA SER A 118 -15.93 -4.03 11.69
C SER A 118 -15.86 -5.45 11.08
N LEU A 119 -14.72 -5.80 10.47
CA LEU A 119 -14.51 -7.15 9.93
C LEU A 119 -14.27 -8.15 11.07
N ASP A 120 -14.64 -9.42 10.84
CA ASP A 120 -14.40 -10.49 11.82
C ASP A 120 -12.92 -10.89 11.85
N LEU A 121 -12.22 -10.45 12.88
CA LEU A 121 -10.81 -10.74 13.14
C LEU A 121 -10.60 -11.93 14.10
N SER A 122 -11.64 -12.71 14.39
CA SER A 122 -11.56 -13.85 15.32
C SER A 122 -10.54 -14.93 14.91
N SER A 123 -10.18 -14.98 13.62
CA SER A 123 -9.12 -15.83 13.08
C SER A 123 -7.86 -15.05 12.68
N GLY A 124 -7.78 -13.75 13.00
CA GLY A 124 -6.65 -12.92 12.65
C GLY A 124 -6.71 -12.32 11.24
N LEU A 125 -5.55 -12.02 10.66
CA LEU A 125 -5.44 -11.37 9.36
C LEU A 125 -4.29 -11.99 8.54
N LEU A 126 -4.52 -12.11 7.24
CA LEU A 126 -3.54 -12.46 6.23
C LEU A 126 -3.34 -11.27 5.30
N LEU A 127 -2.18 -10.62 5.37
CA LEU A 127 -1.77 -9.63 4.37
C LEU A 127 -0.93 -10.29 3.29
N VAL A 128 -1.29 -10.05 2.04
CA VAL A 128 -0.52 -10.42 0.85
C VAL A 128 -0.10 -9.15 0.14
N ASP A 129 1.19 -8.87 0.10
CA ASP A 129 1.77 -7.81 -0.71
C ASP A 129 2.32 -8.42 -2.00
N ALA A 130 1.67 -8.13 -3.11
CA ALA A 130 1.98 -8.62 -4.44
C ALA A 130 2.86 -7.61 -5.20
N GLY A 131 4.15 -7.60 -4.87
CA GLY A 131 5.16 -6.76 -5.48
C GLY A 131 6.24 -7.56 -6.24
N THR A 132 7.46 -7.03 -6.29
CA THR A 132 8.65 -7.74 -6.83
C THR A 132 8.85 -9.08 -6.13
N VAL A 133 8.63 -9.11 -4.83
CA VAL A 133 8.47 -10.31 -4.02
C VAL A 133 7.00 -10.35 -3.61
N LEU A 134 6.37 -11.52 -3.70
CA LEU A 134 5.09 -11.73 -3.06
C LEU A 134 5.37 -12.09 -1.61
N SER A 135 4.93 -11.25 -0.69
CA SER A 135 5.05 -11.50 0.74
C SER A 135 3.69 -11.81 1.35
N ILE A 136 3.67 -12.83 2.19
CA ILE A 136 2.53 -13.20 3.03
C ILE A 136 2.92 -12.86 4.47
N THR A 137 2.06 -12.12 5.16
CA THR A 137 2.24 -11.75 6.57
C THR A 137 0.98 -12.10 7.33
N VAL A 138 1.14 -12.87 8.41
CA VAL A 138 0.03 -13.37 9.23
C VAL A 138 0.02 -12.66 10.58
N LEU A 139 -1.16 -12.16 10.97
CA LEU A 139 -1.42 -11.67 12.30
C LEU A 139 -2.38 -12.59 13.05
N SER A 140 -2.14 -12.76 14.35
CA SER A 140 -3.01 -13.49 15.26
C SER A 140 -4.37 -12.77 15.45
N PRO A 141 -5.37 -13.41 16.09
CA PRO A 141 -6.60 -12.73 16.53
C PRO A 141 -6.38 -11.54 17.48
N GLY A 142 -5.20 -11.44 18.09
CA GLY A 142 -4.80 -10.30 18.92
C GLY A 142 -4.07 -9.19 18.16
N GLY A 143 -3.90 -9.31 16.82
CA GLY A 143 -3.20 -8.32 16.01
C GLY A 143 -1.68 -8.40 16.09
N GLU A 144 -1.11 -9.50 16.59
CA GLU A 144 0.34 -9.68 16.72
C GLU A 144 0.90 -10.41 15.50
N PHE A 145 2.11 -10.05 15.07
CA PHE A 145 2.82 -10.76 14.02
C PHE A 145 3.12 -12.21 14.43
N VAL A 146 2.66 -13.17 13.64
CA VAL A 146 2.85 -14.61 13.87
C VAL A 146 3.92 -15.20 12.96
N GLY A 147 4.03 -14.67 11.74
CA GLY A 147 4.96 -15.20 10.75
C GLY A 147 4.57 -14.81 9.35
N GLY A 148 5.14 -15.52 8.36
CA GLY A 148 4.80 -15.30 6.97
C GLY A 148 5.71 -16.05 6.00
N GLN A 149 5.47 -15.81 4.71
CA GLN A 149 6.18 -16.45 3.61
C GLN A 149 6.64 -15.40 2.61
N LEU A 150 7.74 -15.68 1.91
CA LEU A 150 8.25 -14.87 0.81
C LEU A 150 8.47 -15.77 -0.39
N ILE A 151 7.90 -15.41 -1.53
CA ILE A 151 8.17 -16.05 -2.82
C ILE A 151 8.48 -14.99 -3.88
N PRO A 152 9.16 -15.30 -4.97
CA PRO A 152 9.33 -14.36 -6.07
C PRO A 152 7.95 -13.91 -6.59
N GLY A 153 7.77 -12.61 -6.83
CA GLY A 153 6.55 -12.09 -7.43
C GLY A 153 6.39 -12.47 -8.90
N TYR A 154 5.26 -12.13 -9.50
CA TYR A 154 4.87 -12.54 -10.85
C TYR A 154 5.98 -12.29 -11.88
N ARG A 155 6.46 -11.05 -11.95
CA ARG A 155 7.51 -10.66 -12.90
C ARG A 155 8.84 -11.37 -12.63
N LEU A 156 9.22 -11.49 -11.36
CA LEU A 156 10.50 -12.10 -10.98
C LEU A 156 10.54 -13.59 -11.33
N GLN A 157 9.44 -14.33 -11.14
CA GLN A 157 9.33 -15.73 -11.55
C GLN A 157 9.46 -15.89 -13.06
N LEU A 158 8.77 -15.06 -13.85
CA LEU A 158 8.85 -15.10 -15.32
C LEU A 158 10.27 -14.82 -15.82
N VAL A 159 10.93 -13.80 -15.26
CA VAL A 159 12.34 -13.49 -15.59
C VAL A 159 13.26 -14.65 -15.22
N ALA A 160 13.08 -15.25 -14.05
CA ALA A 160 13.89 -16.39 -13.62
C ALA A 160 13.75 -17.60 -14.56
N MET A 161 12.55 -17.87 -15.09
CA MET A 161 12.33 -18.94 -16.05
C MET A 161 13.10 -18.71 -17.34
N THR A 162 13.09 -17.49 -17.88
CA THR A 162 13.80 -17.18 -19.14
C THR A 162 15.31 -17.14 -18.96
N GLN A 163 15.79 -16.69 -17.80
CA GLN A 163 17.23 -16.68 -17.48
C GLN A 163 17.79 -18.05 -17.13
N GLY A 164 16.95 -18.92 -16.56
CA GLY A 164 17.35 -20.26 -16.12
C GLY A 164 17.24 -21.35 -17.20
N THR A 165 16.77 -21.02 -18.42
CA THR A 165 16.56 -22.00 -19.50
C THR A 165 16.97 -21.43 -20.85
N GLU A 166 17.52 -22.27 -21.76
CA GLU A 166 17.93 -21.83 -23.09
C GLU A 166 16.76 -21.72 -24.09
N ALA A 167 15.67 -22.46 -23.85
CA ALA A 167 14.60 -22.63 -24.84
C ALA A 167 13.36 -21.75 -24.58
N LEU A 168 13.23 -21.15 -23.39
CA LEU A 168 12.07 -20.31 -23.11
C LEU A 168 12.26 -18.90 -23.69
N PRO A 169 11.22 -18.36 -24.35
CA PRO A 169 11.31 -17.05 -24.99
C PRO A 169 11.42 -15.92 -23.98
N GLU A 170 12.01 -14.80 -24.40
CA GLU A 170 11.95 -13.56 -23.64
C GLU A 170 10.51 -13.13 -23.39
N MET A 171 10.26 -12.63 -22.20
CA MET A 171 8.91 -12.32 -21.75
C MET A 171 8.49 -10.90 -22.07
N VAL A 172 7.37 -10.77 -22.79
CA VAL A 172 6.56 -9.55 -22.77
C VAL A 172 5.61 -9.62 -21.58
N PHE A 173 5.75 -8.68 -20.64
CA PHE A 173 4.90 -8.64 -19.46
C PHE A 173 3.50 -8.14 -19.84
N ALA A 174 2.53 -9.03 -19.77
CA ALA A 174 1.12 -8.77 -19.96
C ALA A 174 0.32 -9.58 -18.93
N ALA A 175 -0.96 -9.24 -18.79
CA ALA A 175 -1.88 -10.04 -18.00
C ALA A 175 -1.96 -11.46 -18.58
N PRO A 176 -2.04 -12.50 -17.74
CA PRO A 176 -2.24 -13.87 -18.20
C PRO A 176 -3.59 -14.03 -18.89
N GLU A 177 -3.66 -14.94 -19.83
CA GLU A 177 -4.91 -15.40 -20.43
C GLU A 177 -5.80 -16.10 -19.38
N GLN A 178 -7.11 -16.04 -19.59
CA GLN A 178 -8.07 -16.69 -18.68
C GLN A 178 -8.11 -18.21 -18.88
N GLU A 179 -7.65 -18.71 -20.04
CA GLU A 179 -7.58 -20.14 -20.32
C GLU A 179 -6.66 -20.83 -19.31
N ARG A 180 -7.17 -21.89 -18.66
CA ARG A 180 -6.44 -22.61 -17.60
C ARG A 180 -5.22 -23.36 -18.13
N PHE A 181 -5.26 -23.84 -19.36
CA PHE A 181 -4.21 -24.62 -20.02
C PHE A 181 -3.93 -24.08 -21.42
N PRO A 182 -3.26 -22.89 -21.52
CA PRO A 182 -2.91 -22.32 -22.80
C PRO A 182 -2.01 -23.23 -23.62
N LYS A 183 -2.16 -23.16 -24.96
CA LYS A 183 -1.34 -23.97 -25.89
C LYS A 183 -0.06 -23.26 -26.33
N ASP A 184 0.02 -21.96 -26.11
CA ASP A 184 1.20 -21.15 -26.40
C ASP A 184 2.14 -21.12 -25.19
N THR A 185 3.46 -21.19 -25.43
CA THR A 185 4.46 -21.28 -24.35
C THR A 185 4.45 -20.05 -23.46
N VAL A 186 4.37 -18.84 -24.03
CA VAL A 186 4.38 -17.58 -23.25
C VAL A 186 3.13 -17.47 -22.39
N ALA A 187 1.98 -17.80 -22.97
CA ALA A 187 0.70 -17.84 -22.25
C ALA A 187 0.72 -18.88 -21.13
N ALA A 188 1.28 -20.08 -21.39
CA ALA A 188 1.41 -21.13 -20.38
C ALA A 188 2.34 -20.73 -19.22
N MET A 189 3.45 -20.04 -19.50
CA MET A 189 4.36 -19.51 -18.46
C MET A 189 3.62 -18.50 -17.57
N ARG A 190 2.93 -17.52 -18.17
CA ARG A 190 2.16 -16.50 -17.43
C ARG A 190 1.08 -17.13 -16.56
N ARG A 191 0.29 -18.03 -17.14
CA ARG A 191 -0.79 -18.71 -16.42
C ARG A 191 -0.27 -19.60 -15.30
N GLY A 192 0.81 -20.35 -15.55
CA GLY A 192 1.43 -21.23 -14.56
C GLY A 192 1.94 -20.46 -13.34
N VAL A 193 2.65 -19.33 -13.57
CA VAL A 193 3.15 -18.48 -12.48
C VAL A 193 2.00 -17.88 -11.68
N LEU A 194 0.97 -17.32 -12.34
CA LEU A 194 -0.19 -16.79 -11.64
C LEU A 194 -0.88 -17.88 -10.81
N GLN A 195 -1.09 -19.05 -11.38
CA GLN A 195 -1.74 -20.16 -10.66
C GLN A 195 -0.94 -20.62 -9.44
N ALA A 196 0.38 -20.64 -9.54
CA ALA A 196 1.26 -20.98 -8.41
C ALA A 196 1.12 -19.95 -7.27
N MET A 197 1.13 -18.65 -7.59
CA MET A 197 0.96 -17.58 -6.61
C MET A 197 -0.43 -17.64 -5.94
N VAL A 198 -1.48 -17.83 -6.73
CA VAL A 198 -2.86 -17.98 -6.22
C VAL A 198 -2.96 -19.18 -5.27
N SER A 199 -2.36 -20.32 -5.65
CA SER A 199 -2.40 -21.53 -4.83
C SER A 199 -1.71 -21.35 -3.47
N VAL A 200 -0.57 -20.65 -3.44
CA VAL A 200 0.13 -20.34 -2.17
C VAL A 200 -0.71 -19.44 -1.28
N VAL A 201 -1.37 -18.43 -1.83
CA VAL A 201 -2.27 -17.54 -1.06
C VAL A 201 -3.47 -18.30 -0.53
N GLN A 202 -4.10 -19.16 -1.36
CA GLN A 202 -5.24 -19.98 -0.93
C GLN A 202 -4.86 -20.97 0.18
N ASP A 203 -3.69 -21.59 0.08
CA ASP A 203 -3.19 -22.51 1.11
C ASP A 203 -2.92 -21.77 2.43
N ALA A 204 -2.25 -20.62 2.37
CA ALA A 204 -2.02 -19.78 3.54
C ALA A 204 -3.34 -19.30 4.18
N GLN A 205 -4.33 -18.91 3.37
CA GLN A 205 -5.63 -18.48 3.89
C GLN A 205 -6.40 -19.65 4.55
N LYS A 206 -6.33 -20.84 3.99
CA LYS A 206 -6.91 -22.04 4.65
C LYS A 206 -6.26 -22.32 6.00
N ALA A 207 -4.94 -22.12 6.08
CA ALA A 207 -4.19 -22.38 7.31
C ALA A 207 -4.47 -21.37 8.41
N CYS A 208 -4.64 -20.08 8.09
CA CYS A 208 -4.86 -19.03 9.09
C CYS A 208 -6.35 -18.69 9.30
N GLY A 209 -7.20 -18.83 8.28
CA GLY A 209 -8.63 -18.53 8.36
C GLY A 209 -8.99 -17.05 8.52
N GLY A 210 -7.98 -16.14 8.55
CA GLY A 210 -8.17 -14.73 8.83
C GLY A 210 -8.69 -13.91 7.66
N VAL A 211 -8.95 -12.62 7.92
CA VAL A 211 -9.31 -11.65 6.88
C VAL A 211 -8.16 -11.51 5.88
N LEU A 212 -8.46 -11.66 4.60
CA LEU A 212 -7.47 -11.54 3.53
C LEU A 212 -7.41 -10.10 3.01
N TRP A 213 -6.24 -9.47 3.10
CA TRP A 213 -5.89 -8.21 2.45
C TRP A 213 -4.90 -8.42 1.33
N LEU A 214 -5.14 -7.78 0.19
CA LEU A 214 -4.20 -7.71 -0.93
C LEU A 214 -3.73 -6.28 -1.13
N CYS A 215 -2.43 -6.08 -1.27
CA CYS A 215 -1.80 -4.82 -1.65
C CYS A 215 -0.65 -5.04 -2.64
N GLY A 216 -0.03 -3.94 -3.10
CA GLY A 216 1.07 -3.98 -4.08
C GLY A 216 0.61 -3.96 -5.53
N GLY A 217 1.57 -3.79 -6.45
CA GLY A 217 1.30 -3.53 -7.85
C GLY A 217 0.62 -4.66 -8.64
N ASP A 218 0.76 -5.92 -8.19
CA ASP A 218 0.12 -7.08 -8.81
C ASP A 218 -1.10 -7.58 -8.01
N ALA A 219 -1.59 -6.80 -7.02
CA ALA A 219 -2.69 -7.17 -6.14
C ALA A 219 -4.00 -7.40 -6.91
N GLU A 220 -4.32 -6.56 -7.89
CA GLU A 220 -5.53 -6.70 -8.71
C GLU A 220 -5.52 -7.98 -9.56
N LEU A 221 -4.33 -8.37 -10.04
CA LEU A 221 -4.14 -9.61 -10.79
C LEU A 221 -4.52 -10.83 -9.93
N LEU A 222 -4.05 -10.86 -8.68
CA LEU A 222 -4.39 -11.93 -7.73
C LEU A 222 -5.85 -11.84 -7.27
N ALA A 223 -6.37 -10.65 -7.04
CA ALA A 223 -7.75 -10.45 -6.60
C ALA A 223 -8.76 -11.04 -7.60
N THR A 224 -8.50 -10.89 -8.90
CA THR A 224 -9.35 -11.45 -9.96
C THR A 224 -9.53 -12.96 -9.81
N GLU A 225 -8.48 -13.69 -9.46
CA GLU A 225 -8.51 -15.14 -9.28
C GLU A 225 -9.03 -15.58 -7.91
N LEU A 226 -8.79 -14.77 -6.86
CA LEU A 226 -9.11 -15.13 -5.48
C LEU A 226 -10.54 -14.78 -5.05
N ARG A 227 -11.22 -13.85 -5.72
CA ARG A 227 -12.58 -13.39 -5.31
C ARG A 227 -13.61 -14.52 -5.21
N SER A 228 -13.50 -15.53 -6.06
CA SER A 228 -14.44 -16.68 -6.03
C SER A 228 -14.27 -17.55 -4.79
N SER A 229 -13.04 -17.68 -4.28
CA SER A 229 -12.72 -18.48 -3.08
C SER A 229 -12.68 -17.66 -1.80
N SER A 230 -12.54 -16.33 -1.91
CA SER A 230 -12.40 -15.40 -0.80
C SER A 230 -13.30 -14.18 -1.01
N PRO A 231 -14.63 -14.32 -0.85
CA PRO A 231 -15.60 -13.26 -1.17
C PRO A 231 -15.46 -12.00 -0.29
N GLN A 232 -14.85 -12.13 0.89
CA GLN A 232 -14.59 -11.01 1.82
C GLN A 232 -13.17 -10.41 1.68
N LEU A 233 -12.46 -10.77 0.59
CA LEU A 233 -11.15 -10.22 0.29
C LEU A 233 -11.20 -8.70 0.23
N GLN A 234 -10.29 -8.07 0.94
CA GLN A 234 -10.04 -6.64 0.90
C GLN A 234 -8.90 -6.34 -0.07
N LEU A 235 -9.09 -5.34 -0.91
CA LEU A 235 -8.10 -4.94 -1.92
C LEU A 235 -7.80 -3.45 -1.77
N ASP A 236 -6.57 -3.12 -1.43
CA ASP A 236 -6.03 -1.76 -1.47
C ASP A 236 -4.58 -1.81 -1.95
N PRO A 237 -4.30 -1.57 -3.23
CA PRO A 237 -2.93 -1.56 -3.75
C PRO A 237 -1.99 -0.59 -3.01
N GLU A 238 -2.54 0.48 -2.41
CA GLU A 238 -1.82 1.55 -1.75
C GLU A 238 -1.76 1.43 -0.22
N LEU A 239 -2.14 0.29 0.32
CA LEU A 239 -2.30 0.07 1.75
C LEU A 239 -1.09 0.52 2.58
N GLN A 240 0.13 0.24 2.12
CA GLN A 240 1.36 0.62 2.80
C GLN A 240 1.59 2.14 2.82
N LEU A 241 1.30 2.83 1.72
CA LEU A 241 1.40 4.29 1.66
C LEU A 241 0.34 4.97 2.53
N ARG A 242 -0.88 4.42 2.56
CA ARG A 242 -1.93 4.89 3.47
C ARG A 242 -1.53 4.65 4.92
N GLY A 243 -0.94 3.50 5.23
CA GLY A 243 -0.39 3.21 6.55
C GLY A 243 0.71 4.18 6.99
N LEU A 244 1.56 4.63 6.06
CA LEU A 244 2.53 5.70 6.35
C LEU A 244 1.85 7.02 6.74
N PHE A 245 0.80 7.43 6.05
CA PHE A 245 0.02 8.62 6.43
C PHE A 245 -0.63 8.46 7.80
N ASP A 246 -1.21 7.29 8.07
CA ASP A 246 -1.87 7.03 9.36
C ASP A 246 -0.88 7.07 10.54
N LEU A 247 0.36 6.58 10.35
CA LEU A 247 1.44 6.67 11.35
C LEU A 247 1.84 8.12 11.62
N LEU A 248 1.89 8.98 10.58
CA LEU A 248 2.19 10.40 10.75
C LEU A 248 1.07 11.12 11.50
N ASP A 249 -0.17 10.83 11.15
CA ASP A 249 -1.33 11.47 11.80
C ASP A 249 -1.48 11.06 13.27
N ALA A 250 -1.02 9.86 13.65
CA ALA A 250 -0.99 9.41 15.04
C ALA A 250 0.16 10.03 15.86
N SER A 251 1.16 10.63 15.21
CA SER A 251 2.35 11.22 15.83
C SER A 251 2.24 12.75 16.00
N ASP A 252 1.29 13.40 15.28
CA ASP A 252 0.94 14.82 15.39
C ASP A 252 -0.04 15.05 16.56
#